data_5e44a9f73a1d498e5cef5cfb9a4e5f7f
#
_entry.id   5e44a9f73a1d498e5cef5cfb9a4e5f7f
#
_cell.length_a   1.000
_cell.length_b   1.000
_cell.length_c   1.000
_cell.angle_alpha   90.00
_cell.angle_beta   90.00
_cell.angle_gamma   90.00
#
_symmetry.space_group_name_H-M   'P 1'
#
loop_
_entity.id
_entity.type
_entity.pdbx_description
1 polymer ?
#
loop_
_entity_poly.entity_id
_entity_poly.type
_entity_poly.pdbx_seq_one_letter_code
_entity_poly.pdbx_strand_id
1 'polypeptide(L)'
;MAKLSYLEAIRQAQDLALQQNKDVFILGEDVGKKGGVFGTTQGLQQQYDEDRVIDTPLAESNIVGTAIGAAMVGKRPIAEIQFADFILPATNQIISEAAKMRYRSNNDWQCPLTIRAPFGGGVHGGLYHSQSIESIFASSPGLTIVIPSTPYDAKGLLLSSIESNDPVLYFEHKKAYRFLKEEVPEEYYTVPLGKADVKREGEDLTVFCYGLMVNYCLQAADILAADGINVEVVDLRTVYPLDKETIIDRAKNTGKVLLVTEDNLEGSIMSEVSAIIAEHCLFDLDTPIMRLAAPDVPSMPFSPVLENEIMMNPEKILNKMRELAEF
;
A
#
# COMPACT_ATOMS: atom_id res chain seq x y z
N MET A 1 5.15 -23.70 5.19
CA MET A 1 4.88 -22.67 4.15
C MET A 1 3.73 -23.15 3.28
N ALA A 2 2.84 -22.24 2.90
CA ALA A 2 1.74 -22.53 1.97
C ALA A 2 1.83 -21.57 0.78
N LYS A 3 1.49 -22.04 -0.42
CA LYS A 3 1.41 -21.17 -1.59
C LYS A 3 0.10 -20.40 -1.54
N LEU A 4 0.18 -19.12 -1.17
CA LEU A 4 -0.98 -18.24 -1.03
C LEU A 4 -1.02 -17.19 -2.13
N SER A 5 -2.22 -16.82 -2.56
CA SER A 5 -2.44 -15.58 -3.28
C SER A 5 -2.34 -14.40 -2.31
N TYR A 6 -2.17 -13.20 -2.86
CA TYR A 6 -2.15 -11.96 -2.09
C TYR A 6 -3.43 -11.79 -1.25
N LEU A 7 -4.60 -12.12 -1.82
CA LEU A 7 -5.88 -12.10 -1.11
C LEU A 7 -5.91 -13.10 0.05
N GLU A 8 -5.47 -14.35 -0.19
CA GLU A 8 -5.44 -15.40 0.84
C GLU A 8 -4.47 -15.04 1.99
N ALA A 9 -3.36 -14.38 1.68
CA ALA A 9 -2.41 -13.89 2.67
C ALA A 9 -3.04 -12.82 3.59
N ILE A 10 -3.79 -11.87 3.02
CA ILE A 10 -4.55 -10.86 3.78
C ILE A 10 -5.63 -11.51 4.65
N ARG A 11 -6.38 -12.47 4.10
CA ARG A 11 -7.38 -13.23 4.87
C ARG A 11 -6.74 -13.98 6.03
N GLN A 12 -5.61 -14.65 5.79
CA GLN A 12 -4.88 -15.39 6.82
C GLN A 12 -4.32 -14.47 7.91
N ALA A 13 -3.86 -13.26 7.57
CA ALA A 13 -3.42 -12.27 8.55
C ALA A 13 -4.56 -11.89 9.50
N GLN A 14 -5.75 -11.63 8.97
CA GLN A 14 -6.93 -11.30 9.78
C GLN A 14 -7.36 -12.48 10.66
N ASP A 15 -7.36 -13.70 10.13
CA ASP A 15 -7.66 -14.92 10.86
C ASP A 15 -6.73 -15.10 12.07
N LEU A 16 -5.41 -15.01 11.84
CA LEU A 16 -4.40 -15.10 12.90
C LEU A 16 -4.55 -13.99 13.95
N ALA A 17 -4.83 -12.77 13.55
CA ALA A 17 -5.04 -11.65 14.46
C ALA A 17 -6.28 -11.85 15.35
N LEU A 18 -7.40 -12.29 14.77
CA LEU A 18 -8.62 -12.62 15.50
C LEU A 18 -8.43 -13.78 16.47
N GLN A 19 -7.64 -14.79 16.07
CA GLN A 19 -7.32 -15.94 16.91
C GLN A 19 -6.47 -15.57 18.13
N GLN A 20 -5.45 -14.74 17.93
CA GLN A 20 -4.47 -14.42 18.96
C GLN A 20 -4.91 -13.32 19.92
N ASN A 21 -5.76 -12.40 19.47
CA ASN A 21 -6.15 -11.24 20.30
C ASN A 21 -7.67 -11.04 20.28
N LYS A 22 -8.29 -11.20 21.45
CA LYS A 22 -9.74 -11.01 21.64
C LYS A 22 -10.22 -9.57 21.45
N ASP A 23 -9.31 -8.59 21.47
CA ASP A 23 -9.65 -7.18 21.27
C ASP A 23 -9.62 -6.77 19.81
N VAL A 24 -9.10 -7.63 18.93
CA VAL A 24 -9.19 -7.46 17.46
C VAL A 24 -10.59 -7.82 17.02
N PHE A 25 -11.19 -6.99 16.18
CA PHE A 25 -12.43 -7.25 15.47
C PHE A 25 -12.43 -6.56 14.09
N ILE A 26 -13.26 -7.04 13.18
CA ILE A 26 -13.41 -6.49 11.83
C ILE A 26 -14.77 -5.83 11.73
N LEU A 27 -14.84 -4.66 11.10
CA LEU A 27 -16.10 -4.01 10.77
C LEU A 27 -16.03 -3.38 9.38
N GLY A 28 -17.16 -3.37 8.70
CA GLY A 28 -17.28 -2.81 7.36
C GLY A 28 -18.52 -3.30 6.66
N GLU A 29 -18.73 -2.80 5.45
CA GLU A 29 -19.87 -3.22 4.62
C GLU A 29 -19.59 -4.59 4.00
N ASP A 30 -20.53 -5.52 4.15
CA ASP A 30 -20.47 -6.89 3.59
C ASP A 30 -19.30 -7.77 4.10
N VAL A 31 -18.59 -7.37 5.14
CA VAL A 31 -17.41 -8.11 5.67
C VAL A 31 -17.79 -9.41 6.39
N GLY A 32 -19.01 -9.52 6.88
CA GLY A 32 -19.50 -10.66 7.64
C GLY A 32 -19.96 -11.82 6.76
N LYS A 33 -21.27 -11.99 6.61
CA LYS A 33 -21.88 -13.13 5.92
C LYS A 33 -21.39 -13.29 4.48
N LYS A 34 -21.18 -12.20 3.76
CA LYS A 34 -20.72 -12.19 2.37
C LYS A 34 -19.21 -12.46 2.25
N GLY A 35 -18.43 -12.11 3.27
CA GLY A 35 -16.98 -12.30 3.31
C GLY A 35 -16.16 -11.21 2.60
N GLY A 36 -16.73 -10.01 2.49
CA GLY A 36 -16.12 -8.88 1.77
C GLY A 36 -16.34 -8.95 0.25
N VAL A 37 -16.24 -7.81 -0.42
CA VAL A 37 -16.45 -7.70 -1.88
C VAL A 37 -15.48 -8.60 -2.67
N PHE A 38 -14.27 -8.75 -2.21
CA PHE A 38 -13.24 -9.56 -2.87
C PHE A 38 -13.02 -10.92 -2.20
N GLY A 39 -13.61 -11.18 -1.02
CA GLY A 39 -13.45 -12.43 -0.27
C GLY A 39 -12.33 -12.39 0.79
N THR A 40 -11.84 -11.22 1.15
CA THR A 40 -10.75 -11.06 2.15
C THR A 40 -11.15 -11.41 3.58
N THR A 41 -12.45 -11.50 3.87
CA THR A 41 -12.99 -11.92 5.17
C THR A 41 -13.85 -13.19 5.07
N GLN A 42 -13.77 -13.90 3.95
CA GLN A 42 -14.57 -15.10 3.68
C GLN A 42 -14.46 -16.14 4.80
N GLY A 43 -15.60 -16.49 5.42
CA GLY A 43 -15.69 -17.51 6.47
C GLY A 43 -15.29 -17.06 7.86
N LEU A 44 -14.78 -15.83 8.05
CA LEU A 44 -14.34 -15.36 9.37
C LEU A 44 -15.51 -15.13 10.33
N GLN A 45 -16.67 -14.63 9.85
CA GLN A 45 -17.84 -14.46 10.71
C GLN A 45 -18.37 -15.80 11.23
N GLN A 46 -18.38 -16.85 10.39
CA GLN A 46 -18.80 -18.19 10.87
C GLN A 46 -17.83 -18.76 11.92
N GLN A 47 -16.56 -18.38 11.90
CA GLN A 47 -15.54 -18.87 12.82
C GLN A 47 -15.47 -18.08 14.13
N TYR A 48 -15.70 -16.76 14.07
CA TYR A 48 -15.47 -15.84 15.20
C TYR A 48 -16.73 -15.10 15.68
N ASP A 49 -17.91 -15.36 15.11
CA ASP A 49 -19.23 -14.77 15.34
C ASP A 49 -19.43 -13.32 14.83
N GLU A 50 -20.68 -12.85 14.99
CA GLU A 50 -21.12 -11.52 14.53
C GLU A 50 -20.61 -10.37 15.38
N ASP A 51 -20.16 -10.64 16.63
CA ASP A 51 -19.58 -9.63 17.51
C ASP A 51 -18.10 -9.32 17.17
N ARG A 52 -17.45 -10.24 16.45
CA ARG A 52 -16.04 -10.11 16.05
C ARG A 52 -15.85 -9.76 14.57
N VAL A 53 -16.84 -10.05 13.73
CA VAL A 53 -16.84 -9.67 12.29
C VAL A 53 -18.20 -9.06 11.99
N ILE A 54 -18.26 -7.75 11.97
CA ILE A 54 -19.46 -6.94 12.06
C ILE A 54 -19.83 -6.35 10.72
N ASP A 55 -20.96 -6.78 10.15
CA ASP A 55 -21.53 -6.08 8.99
C ASP A 55 -22.11 -4.73 9.42
N THR A 56 -21.71 -3.67 8.73
CA THR A 56 -22.24 -2.32 8.96
C THR A 56 -23.13 -1.86 7.80
N PRO A 57 -24.01 -0.89 8.02
CA PRO A 57 -24.60 -0.13 6.92
C PRO A 57 -23.51 0.59 6.11
N LEU A 58 -23.85 0.94 4.85
CA LEU A 58 -23.00 1.74 3.95
C LEU A 58 -22.93 3.18 4.49
N ALA A 59 -21.86 3.49 5.22
CA ALA A 59 -21.59 4.81 5.77
C ALA A 59 -20.13 4.89 6.25
N GLU A 60 -19.19 5.18 5.34
CA GLU A 60 -17.75 5.08 5.59
C GLU A 60 -17.30 6.01 6.73
N SER A 61 -17.86 7.20 6.84
CA SER A 61 -17.59 8.10 7.98
C SER A 61 -18.01 7.49 9.32
N ASN A 62 -19.11 6.74 9.36
CA ASN A 62 -19.56 6.03 10.56
C ASN A 62 -18.69 4.80 10.84
N ILE A 63 -18.30 4.03 9.81
CA ILE A 63 -17.40 2.87 9.97
C ILE A 63 -16.11 3.31 10.65
N VAL A 64 -15.45 4.33 10.11
CA VAL A 64 -14.19 4.85 10.66
C VAL A 64 -14.40 5.51 12.02
N GLY A 65 -15.47 6.29 12.20
CA GLY A 65 -15.79 6.94 13.48
C GLY A 65 -16.04 5.94 14.60
N THR A 66 -16.78 4.85 14.33
CA THR A 66 -17.01 3.76 15.27
C THR A 66 -15.70 3.05 15.61
N ALA A 67 -14.87 2.78 14.61
CA ALA A 67 -13.56 2.16 14.80
C ALA A 67 -12.64 3.03 15.70
N ILE A 68 -12.60 4.35 15.50
CA ILE A 68 -11.85 5.27 16.38
C ILE A 68 -12.36 5.17 17.83
N GLY A 69 -13.69 5.24 18.04
CA GLY A 69 -14.27 5.13 19.37
C GLY A 69 -13.93 3.80 20.05
N ALA A 70 -13.97 2.69 19.33
CA ALA A 70 -13.58 1.38 19.81
C ALA A 70 -12.08 1.30 20.16
N ALA A 71 -11.22 1.89 19.31
CA ALA A 71 -9.78 1.96 19.56
C ALA A 71 -9.46 2.73 20.85
N MET A 72 -10.15 3.83 21.10
CA MET A 72 -9.97 4.63 22.33
C MET A 72 -10.34 3.90 23.61
N VAL A 73 -11.22 2.89 23.56
CA VAL A 73 -11.56 2.06 24.72
C VAL A 73 -10.78 0.74 24.76
N GLY A 74 -9.67 0.65 24.01
CA GLY A 74 -8.71 -0.44 24.07
C GLY A 74 -8.97 -1.60 23.12
N LYS A 75 -9.89 -1.48 22.16
CA LYS A 75 -10.06 -2.45 21.08
C LYS A 75 -9.08 -2.18 19.94
N ARG A 76 -8.91 -3.17 19.05
CA ARG A 76 -8.06 -3.11 17.84
C ARG A 76 -8.91 -3.38 16.60
N PRO A 77 -9.67 -2.39 16.15
CA PRO A 77 -10.53 -2.53 14.98
C PRO A 77 -9.72 -2.62 13.67
N ILE A 78 -10.20 -3.48 12.78
CA ILE A 78 -9.84 -3.53 11.37
C ILE A 78 -11.08 -3.01 10.62
N ALA A 79 -11.02 -1.78 10.14
CA ALA A 79 -12.12 -1.17 9.39
C ALA A 79 -11.90 -1.40 7.89
N GLU A 80 -12.81 -2.10 7.21
CA GLU A 80 -12.75 -2.28 5.77
C GLU A 80 -13.62 -1.23 5.07
N ILE A 81 -13.02 -0.48 4.16
CA ILE A 81 -13.70 0.36 3.17
C ILE A 81 -13.64 -0.40 1.85
N GLN A 82 -14.78 -0.65 1.21
CA GLN A 82 -14.89 -1.56 0.06
C GLN A 82 -13.97 -1.19 -1.13
N PHE A 83 -13.76 0.11 -1.36
CA PHE A 83 -12.84 0.66 -2.36
C PHE A 83 -12.22 1.93 -1.81
N ALA A 84 -10.94 2.16 -2.11
CA ALA A 84 -10.23 3.37 -1.70
C ALA A 84 -10.94 4.65 -2.18
N ASP A 85 -11.57 4.60 -3.34
CA ASP A 85 -12.40 5.67 -3.89
C ASP A 85 -13.49 6.15 -2.91
N PHE A 86 -14.00 5.28 -2.04
CA PHE A 86 -15.06 5.57 -1.09
C PHE A 86 -14.57 6.00 0.31
N ILE A 87 -13.26 6.09 0.52
CA ILE A 87 -12.70 6.53 1.81
C ILE A 87 -12.89 8.03 2.06
N LEU A 88 -13.11 8.83 0.99
CA LEU A 88 -13.17 10.29 1.08
C LEU A 88 -14.25 10.83 2.04
N PRO A 89 -15.46 10.25 2.17
CA PRO A 89 -16.43 10.66 3.20
C PRO A 89 -15.91 10.52 4.64
N ALA A 90 -14.92 9.64 4.88
CA ALA A 90 -14.29 9.43 6.19
C ALA A 90 -13.02 10.28 6.41
N THR A 91 -12.66 11.17 5.48
CA THR A 91 -11.43 11.97 5.56
C THR A 91 -11.33 12.77 6.86
N ASN A 92 -12.44 13.37 7.32
CA ASN A 92 -12.44 14.10 8.59
C ASN A 92 -12.10 13.19 9.77
N GLN A 93 -12.69 11.99 9.85
CA GLN A 93 -12.42 11.02 10.91
C GLN A 93 -10.95 10.56 10.89
N ILE A 94 -10.40 10.36 9.70
CA ILE A 94 -9.01 9.91 9.53
C ILE A 94 -8.02 11.03 9.88
N ILE A 95 -8.13 12.20 9.23
CA ILE A 95 -7.14 13.27 9.31
C ILE A 95 -7.31 14.13 10.56
N SER A 96 -8.55 14.50 10.90
CA SER A 96 -8.81 15.41 12.02
C SER A 96 -8.85 14.72 13.36
N GLU A 97 -9.29 13.45 13.41
CA GLU A 97 -9.44 12.71 14.66
C GLU A 97 -8.36 11.64 14.84
N ALA A 98 -8.33 10.58 14.04
CA ALA A 98 -7.42 9.45 14.24
C ALA A 98 -5.95 9.87 14.23
N ALA A 99 -5.51 10.58 13.20
CA ALA A 99 -4.13 11.02 13.03
C ALA A 99 -3.61 11.90 14.19
N LYS A 100 -4.49 12.68 14.81
CA LYS A 100 -4.11 13.65 15.85
C LYS A 100 -4.31 13.15 17.27
N MET A 101 -4.92 11.98 17.45
CA MET A 101 -5.35 11.51 18.76
C MET A 101 -4.22 11.47 19.79
N ARG A 102 -3.10 10.86 19.47
CA ARG A 102 -1.92 10.76 20.32
C ARG A 102 -1.33 12.15 20.63
N TYR A 103 -1.16 12.98 19.60
CA TYR A 103 -0.55 14.29 19.72
C TYR A 103 -1.39 15.22 20.58
N ARG A 104 -2.71 15.33 20.32
CA ARG A 104 -3.62 16.23 21.05
C ARG A 104 -3.81 15.85 22.50
N SER A 105 -3.66 14.55 22.83
CA SER A 105 -3.78 14.05 24.21
C SER A 105 -2.46 14.03 24.98
N ASN A 106 -1.37 14.58 24.40
CA ASN A 106 -0.04 14.52 24.97
C ASN A 106 0.39 13.07 25.30
N ASN A 107 0.09 12.15 24.38
CA ASN A 107 0.39 10.70 24.47
C ASN A 107 -0.45 9.91 25.49
N ASP A 108 -1.49 10.49 26.08
CA ASP A 108 -2.39 9.79 27.00
C ASP A 108 -3.30 8.79 26.26
N TRP A 109 -3.66 9.08 25.01
CA TRP A 109 -4.52 8.24 24.19
C TRP A 109 -3.77 7.67 22.99
N GLN A 110 -4.11 6.44 22.66
CA GLN A 110 -3.68 5.75 21.44
C GLN A 110 -4.88 5.53 20.53
N CYS A 111 -4.61 5.30 19.25
CA CYS A 111 -5.65 4.96 18.29
C CYS A 111 -5.21 3.74 17.45
N PRO A 112 -5.20 2.53 18.04
CA PRO A 112 -4.79 1.30 17.39
C PRO A 112 -5.84 0.85 16.36
N LEU A 113 -5.89 1.53 15.23
CA LEU A 113 -6.86 1.37 14.16
C LEU A 113 -6.16 1.02 12.85
N THR A 114 -6.57 -0.08 12.21
CA THR A 114 -6.17 -0.41 10.84
C THR A 114 -7.35 -0.18 9.91
N ILE A 115 -7.20 0.72 8.92
CA ILE A 115 -8.19 0.94 7.86
C ILE A 115 -7.67 0.29 6.59
N ARG A 116 -8.37 -0.76 6.12
CA ARG A 116 -8.07 -1.45 4.87
C ARG A 116 -8.91 -0.90 3.75
N ALA A 117 -8.31 -0.65 2.60
CA ALA A 117 -9.03 -0.22 1.41
C ALA A 117 -8.38 -0.75 0.13
N PRO A 118 -9.11 -1.51 -0.70
CA PRO A 118 -8.66 -1.92 -2.02
C PRO A 118 -8.53 -0.72 -2.97
N PHE A 119 -7.36 -0.52 -3.59
CA PHE A 119 -7.05 0.61 -4.47
C PHE A 119 -6.50 0.16 -5.84
N GLY A 120 -6.23 1.11 -6.73
CA GLY A 120 -5.56 0.91 -8.01
C GLY A 120 -6.48 0.44 -9.15
N GLY A 121 -5.98 0.52 -10.37
CA GLY A 121 -6.67 0.16 -11.60
C GLY A 121 -6.43 -1.26 -12.10
N GLY A 122 -6.69 -1.46 -13.41
CA GLY A 122 -6.45 -2.75 -14.07
C GLY A 122 -7.50 -3.83 -13.82
N VAL A 123 -8.68 -3.44 -13.34
CA VAL A 123 -9.83 -4.31 -13.09
C VAL A 123 -11.10 -3.85 -13.82
N HIS A 124 -10.96 -2.86 -14.71
CA HIS A 124 -12.06 -2.24 -15.47
C HIS A 124 -13.16 -1.65 -14.56
N GLY A 125 -12.74 -1.08 -13.42
CA GLY A 125 -13.67 -0.49 -12.45
C GLY A 125 -14.15 0.92 -12.82
N GLY A 126 -13.47 1.57 -13.75
CA GLY A 126 -13.82 2.92 -14.21
C GLY A 126 -13.59 4.00 -13.15
N LEU A 127 -14.33 5.09 -13.23
CA LEU A 127 -14.12 6.35 -12.53
C LEU A 127 -14.04 6.22 -11.00
N TYR A 128 -14.88 5.39 -10.38
CA TYR A 128 -15.08 5.35 -8.93
C TYR A 128 -14.63 4.05 -8.27
N HIS A 129 -13.87 3.19 -9.00
CA HIS A 129 -13.41 1.91 -8.48
C HIS A 129 -11.96 1.60 -8.89
N SER A 130 -11.17 2.60 -9.30
CA SER A 130 -9.84 2.37 -9.86
C SER A 130 -8.82 3.41 -9.47
N GLN A 131 -9.11 4.26 -8.48
CA GLN A 131 -8.21 5.36 -8.12
C GLN A 131 -7.05 4.89 -7.24
N SER A 132 -5.92 5.58 -7.39
CA SER A 132 -4.79 5.60 -6.48
C SER A 132 -4.86 6.93 -5.73
N ILE A 133 -5.10 6.88 -4.42
CA ILE A 133 -5.43 8.07 -3.61
C ILE A 133 -4.56 8.21 -2.36
N GLU A 134 -3.56 7.38 -2.23
CA GLU A 134 -2.67 7.33 -1.07
C GLU A 134 -1.99 8.67 -0.76
N SER A 135 -1.64 9.42 -1.80
CA SER A 135 -1.00 10.74 -1.67
C SER A 135 -1.88 11.78 -0.98
N ILE A 136 -3.21 11.68 -1.06
CA ILE A 136 -4.14 12.58 -0.37
C ILE A 136 -3.91 12.52 1.15
N PHE A 137 -3.58 11.35 1.69
CA PHE A 137 -3.37 11.13 3.12
C PHE A 137 -1.92 11.31 3.56
N ALA A 138 -0.96 11.29 2.66
CA ALA A 138 0.47 11.38 2.98
C ALA A 138 0.91 12.73 3.55
N SER A 139 0.09 13.76 3.41
CA SER A 139 0.30 15.07 4.03
C SER A 139 -0.23 15.17 5.47
N SER A 140 -0.63 14.05 6.09
CA SER A 140 -1.28 14.04 7.42
C SER A 140 -0.41 13.35 8.47
N PRO A 141 0.48 14.10 9.17
CA PRO A 141 1.31 13.55 10.25
C PRO A 141 0.46 12.86 11.33
N GLY A 142 0.95 11.71 11.79
CA GLY A 142 0.25 10.84 12.75
C GLY A 142 -0.43 9.64 12.11
N LEU A 143 -0.51 9.58 10.78
CA LEU A 143 -0.89 8.37 10.05
C LEU A 143 0.35 7.53 9.69
N THR A 144 0.15 6.24 9.47
CA THR A 144 1.07 5.38 8.71
C THR A 144 0.32 4.86 7.48
N ILE A 145 0.96 4.88 6.31
CA ILE A 145 0.36 4.43 5.05
C ILE A 145 1.20 3.30 4.48
N VAL A 146 0.57 2.12 4.33
CA VAL A 146 1.22 0.87 3.95
C VAL A 146 0.62 0.33 2.66
N ILE A 147 1.47 -0.07 1.73
CA ILE A 147 1.07 -0.59 0.42
C ILE A 147 1.95 -1.80 0.07
N PRO A 148 1.57 -3.02 0.46
CA PRO A 148 2.36 -4.20 0.20
C PRO A 148 2.40 -4.58 -1.29
N SER A 149 3.49 -5.22 -1.71
CA SER A 149 3.75 -5.63 -3.09
C SER A 149 3.71 -7.14 -3.32
N THR A 150 3.79 -7.95 -2.25
CA THR A 150 3.85 -9.41 -2.31
C THR A 150 2.87 -10.05 -1.31
N PRO A 151 2.47 -11.33 -1.46
CA PRO A 151 1.70 -12.04 -0.45
C PRO A 151 2.39 -12.11 0.92
N TYR A 152 3.72 -12.29 0.97
CA TYR A 152 4.50 -12.27 2.21
C TYR A 152 4.36 -10.91 2.92
N ASP A 153 4.61 -9.83 2.20
CA ASP A 153 4.49 -8.48 2.74
C ASP A 153 3.04 -8.15 3.12
N ALA A 154 2.07 -8.60 2.32
CA ALA A 154 0.66 -8.38 2.61
C ALA A 154 0.23 -8.99 3.96
N LYS A 155 0.68 -10.20 4.27
CA LYS A 155 0.42 -10.81 5.57
C LYS A 155 1.20 -10.12 6.70
N GLY A 156 2.52 -9.99 6.54
CA GLY A 156 3.39 -9.49 7.60
C GLY A 156 3.16 -8.02 7.96
N LEU A 157 2.96 -7.16 6.96
CA LEU A 157 2.65 -5.74 7.17
C LEU A 157 1.24 -5.52 7.72
N LEU A 158 0.24 -6.36 7.35
CA LEU A 158 -1.08 -6.26 7.95
C LEU A 158 -1.06 -6.63 9.43
N LEU A 159 -0.33 -7.68 9.80
CA LEU A 159 -0.15 -8.05 11.21
C LEU A 159 0.56 -6.94 11.99
N SER A 160 1.61 -6.32 11.43
CA SER A 160 2.26 -5.16 12.03
C SER A 160 1.31 -3.95 12.17
N SER A 161 0.44 -3.74 11.19
CA SER A 161 -0.55 -2.66 11.22
C SER A 161 -1.56 -2.86 12.34
N ILE A 162 -2.03 -4.10 12.55
CA ILE A 162 -2.96 -4.46 13.62
C ILE A 162 -2.30 -4.34 15.00
N GLU A 163 -0.98 -4.59 15.11
CA GLU A 163 -0.22 -4.40 16.35
C GLU A 163 0.12 -2.93 16.64
N SER A 164 0.06 -2.06 15.63
CA SER A 164 0.36 -0.64 15.80
C SER A 164 -0.58 0.00 16.84
N ASN A 165 -0.03 0.92 17.63
CA ASN A 165 -0.80 1.72 18.57
C ASN A 165 -1.27 3.06 17.97
N ASP A 166 -0.92 3.31 16.72
CA ASP A 166 -1.31 4.48 15.94
C ASP A 166 -2.05 4.07 14.67
N PRO A 167 -2.84 4.95 14.06
CA PRO A 167 -3.69 4.60 12.93
C PRO A 167 -2.86 4.28 11.68
N VAL A 168 -3.23 3.18 11.04
CA VAL A 168 -2.62 2.71 9.79
C VAL A 168 -3.67 2.68 8.68
N LEU A 169 -3.38 3.35 7.56
CA LEU A 169 -4.07 3.14 6.29
C LEU A 169 -3.34 2.03 5.53
N TYR A 170 -4.03 0.95 5.24
CA TYR A 170 -3.50 -0.22 4.59
C TYR A 170 -4.16 -0.40 3.23
N PHE A 171 -3.48 0.03 2.17
CA PHE A 171 -3.98 -0.02 0.80
C PHE A 171 -3.57 -1.30 0.09
N GLU A 172 -4.53 -1.99 -0.51
CA GLU A 172 -4.38 -3.29 -1.15
C GLU A 172 -4.65 -3.19 -2.64
N HIS A 173 -3.66 -3.49 -3.49
CA HIS A 173 -3.87 -3.35 -4.92
C HIS A 173 -4.80 -4.45 -5.46
N LYS A 174 -5.98 -4.06 -5.97
CA LYS A 174 -7.05 -4.98 -6.43
C LYS A 174 -6.60 -6.01 -7.46
N LYS A 175 -5.81 -5.59 -8.45
CA LYS A 175 -5.27 -6.50 -9.46
C LYS A 175 -4.32 -7.54 -8.86
N ALA A 176 -3.60 -7.21 -7.79
CA ALA A 176 -2.69 -8.12 -7.11
C ALA A 176 -3.42 -9.29 -6.43
N TYR A 177 -4.66 -9.13 -6.00
CA TYR A 177 -5.40 -10.11 -5.20
C TYR A 177 -5.32 -11.55 -5.72
N ARG A 178 -5.45 -11.75 -7.02
CA ARG A 178 -5.44 -13.07 -7.66
C ARG A 178 -4.26 -13.29 -8.58
N PHE A 179 -3.58 -12.22 -8.95
CA PHE A 179 -2.44 -12.26 -9.87
C PHE A 179 -1.16 -12.72 -9.17
N LEU A 180 -0.90 -12.22 -7.95
CA LEU A 180 0.32 -12.55 -7.21
C LEU A 180 0.11 -13.78 -6.34
N LYS A 181 1.06 -14.70 -6.38
CA LYS A 181 1.12 -15.90 -5.54
C LYS A 181 2.56 -16.23 -5.19
N GLU A 182 2.81 -16.57 -3.93
CA GLU A 182 4.12 -17.03 -3.46
C GLU A 182 4.00 -17.97 -2.25
N GLU A 183 5.13 -18.55 -1.83
CA GLU A 183 5.23 -19.32 -0.60
C GLU A 183 5.26 -18.38 0.61
N VAL A 184 4.27 -18.52 1.50
CA VAL A 184 4.11 -17.68 2.70
C VAL A 184 4.16 -18.57 3.95
N PRO A 185 4.88 -18.17 5.03
CA PRO A 185 4.82 -18.86 6.30
C PRO A 185 3.38 -18.94 6.84
N GLU A 186 2.97 -20.10 7.36
CA GLU A 186 1.63 -20.27 7.95
C GLU A 186 1.52 -19.67 9.34
N GLU A 187 2.62 -19.66 10.07
CA GLU A 187 2.74 -19.06 11.40
C GLU A 187 2.58 -17.53 11.38
N TYR A 188 2.39 -16.99 12.58
CA TYR A 188 2.35 -15.54 12.79
C TYR A 188 3.75 -14.93 12.62
N TYR A 189 3.86 -13.88 11.85
CA TYR A 189 5.08 -13.07 11.72
C TYR A 189 4.72 -11.64 11.35
N THR A 190 5.61 -10.71 11.62
CA THR A 190 5.46 -9.29 11.31
C THR A 190 6.57 -8.83 10.36
N VAL A 191 6.26 -7.79 9.57
CA VAL A 191 7.22 -7.05 8.75
C VAL A 191 7.26 -5.62 9.28
N PRO A 192 8.44 -5.03 9.54
CA PRO A 192 8.53 -3.70 10.13
C PRO A 192 7.86 -2.62 9.29
N LEU A 193 7.02 -1.79 9.92
CA LEU A 193 6.48 -0.57 9.31
C LEU A 193 7.58 0.49 9.18
N GLY A 194 7.50 1.34 8.15
CA GLY A 194 8.46 2.42 7.93
C GLY A 194 9.83 1.96 7.41
N LYS A 195 9.92 0.72 6.90
CA LYS A 195 11.14 0.16 6.32
C LYS A 195 10.90 -0.31 4.89
N ALA A 196 11.71 0.23 3.97
CA ALA A 196 11.78 -0.21 2.59
C ALA A 196 12.52 -1.56 2.47
N ASP A 197 12.38 -2.21 1.32
CA ASP A 197 13.00 -3.50 1.02
C ASP A 197 13.67 -3.49 -0.36
N VAL A 198 14.91 -3.93 -0.43
CA VAL A 198 15.60 -4.12 -1.70
C VAL A 198 15.20 -5.48 -2.27
N LYS A 199 14.25 -5.47 -3.20
CA LYS A 199 13.74 -6.70 -3.85
C LYS A 199 14.72 -7.29 -4.85
N ARG A 200 15.59 -6.46 -5.39
CA ARG A 200 16.64 -6.84 -6.33
C ARG A 200 17.81 -5.89 -6.17
N GLU A 201 19.00 -6.42 -5.96
CA GLU A 201 20.24 -5.65 -6.01
C GLU A 201 20.63 -5.34 -7.47
N GLY A 202 21.26 -4.19 -7.69
CA GLY A 202 21.76 -3.75 -9.01
C GLY A 202 22.77 -2.61 -8.86
N GLU A 203 23.53 -2.36 -9.93
CA GLU A 203 24.65 -1.39 -9.89
C GLU A 203 24.49 -0.27 -10.93
N ASP A 204 23.61 -0.44 -11.93
CA ASP A 204 23.51 0.49 -13.07
C ASP A 204 22.48 1.60 -12.85
N LEU A 205 21.34 1.29 -12.22
CA LEU A 205 20.30 2.26 -11.86
C LEU A 205 19.42 1.73 -10.73
N THR A 206 18.83 2.63 -9.93
CA THR A 206 17.89 2.31 -8.85
C THR A 206 16.49 2.75 -9.21
N VAL A 207 15.53 1.84 -9.00
CA VAL A 207 14.10 2.11 -9.17
C VAL A 207 13.40 2.05 -7.82
N PHE A 208 12.78 3.16 -7.40
CA PHE A 208 11.88 3.19 -6.25
C PHE A 208 10.43 3.04 -6.70
N CYS A 209 9.72 2.13 -6.07
CA CYS A 209 8.33 1.84 -6.40
C CYS A 209 7.59 1.26 -5.18
N TYR A 210 6.29 1.00 -5.29
CA TYR A 210 5.49 0.34 -4.26
C TYR A 210 4.29 -0.39 -4.87
N GLY A 211 3.66 -1.25 -4.10
CA GLY A 211 2.47 -2.00 -4.51
C GLY A 211 2.71 -2.84 -5.78
N LEU A 212 1.75 -2.84 -6.70
CA LEU A 212 1.84 -3.63 -7.93
C LEU A 212 3.03 -3.23 -8.80
N MET A 213 3.47 -1.96 -8.73
CA MET A 213 4.57 -1.46 -9.56
C MET A 213 5.88 -2.19 -9.28
N VAL A 214 6.11 -2.70 -8.07
CA VAL A 214 7.28 -3.52 -7.74
C VAL A 214 7.36 -4.75 -8.64
N ASN A 215 6.25 -5.44 -8.84
CA ASN A 215 6.21 -6.63 -9.69
C ASN A 215 6.47 -6.30 -11.17
N TYR A 216 6.00 -5.16 -11.64
CA TYR A 216 6.25 -4.71 -13.01
C TYR A 216 7.70 -4.25 -13.20
N CYS A 217 8.27 -3.58 -12.19
CA CYS A 217 9.68 -3.19 -12.19
C CYS A 217 10.62 -4.41 -12.19
N LEU A 218 10.31 -5.45 -11.41
CA LEU A 218 11.07 -6.70 -11.40
C LEU A 218 11.04 -7.40 -12.76
N GLN A 219 9.86 -7.49 -13.41
CA GLN A 219 9.75 -8.05 -14.76
C GLN A 219 10.57 -7.26 -15.80
N ALA A 220 10.55 -5.93 -15.73
CA ALA A 220 11.35 -5.08 -16.60
C ALA A 220 12.86 -5.24 -16.34
N ALA A 221 13.25 -5.31 -15.06
CA ALA A 221 14.65 -5.53 -14.65
C ALA A 221 15.19 -6.89 -15.12
N ASP A 222 14.37 -7.95 -15.11
CA ASP A 222 14.76 -9.27 -15.61
C ASP A 222 15.04 -9.25 -17.11
N ILE A 223 14.29 -8.46 -17.88
CA ILE A 223 14.54 -8.29 -19.33
C ILE A 223 15.85 -7.54 -19.57
N LEU A 224 16.10 -6.44 -18.81
CA LEU A 224 17.32 -5.63 -18.95
C LEU A 224 18.57 -6.39 -18.51
N ALA A 225 18.47 -7.32 -17.56
CA ALA A 225 19.60 -8.16 -17.18
C ALA A 225 20.14 -9.01 -18.33
N ALA A 226 19.27 -9.43 -19.26
CA ALA A 226 19.69 -10.14 -20.49
C ALA A 226 20.50 -9.23 -21.44
N ASP A 227 20.29 -7.91 -21.37
CA ASP A 227 21.03 -6.89 -22.11
C ASP A 227 22.30 -6.42 -21.33
N GLY A 228 22.58 -7.00 -20.16
CA GLY A 228 23.73 -6.68 -19.30
C GLY A 228 23.52 -5.45 -18.40
N ILE A 229 22.29 -4.98 -18.22
CA ILE A 229 21.92 -3.84 -17.36
C ILE A 229 21.36 -4.38 -16.05
N ASN A 230 22.03 -4.11 -14.92
CA ASN A 230 21.67 -4.58 -13.59
C ASN A 230 20.89 -3.51 -12.81
N VAL A 231 19.57 -3.63 -12.80
CA VAL A 231 18.65 -2.70 -12.15
C VAL A 231 18.44 -3.08 -10.69
N GLU A 232 18.66 -2.14 -9.78
CA GLU A 232 18.21 -2.23 -8.39
C GLU A 232 16.71 -1.87 -8.29
N VAL A 233 15.92 -2.69 -7.56
CA VAL A 233 14.50 -2.44 -7.34
C VAL A 233 14.22 -2.35 -5.85
N VAL A 234 13.80 -1.18 -5.40
CA VAL A 234 13.49 -0.86 -4.01
C VAL A 234 11.99 -0.68 -3.83
N ASP A 235 11.40 -1.54 -3.01
CA ASP A 235 10.00 -1.47 -2.58
C ASP A 235 9.88 -0.60 -1.33
N LEU A 236 9.17 0.50 -1.41
CA LEU A 236 8.96 1.41 -0.27
C LEU A 236 8.11 0.78 0.83
N ARG A 237 7.19 -0.16 0.53
CA ARG A 237 6.29 -0.84 1.47
C ARG A 237 5.41 0.12 2.29
N THR A 238 6.06 1.05 3.00
CA THR A 238 5.44 2.15 3.75
C THR A 238 5.73 3.46 3.02
N VAL A 239 4.68 4.09 2.53
CA VAL A 239 4.81 5.33 1.76
C VAL A 239 4.67 6.58 2.63
N TYR A 240 4.23 6.40 3.89
CA TYR A 240 4.28 7.42 4.92
C TYR A 240 4.31 6.77 6.33
N PRO A 241 5.27 7.12 7.22
CA PRO A 241 6.49 7.88 6.89
C PRO A 241 7.42 7.09 5.97
N LEU A 242 8.14 7.79 5.10
CA LEU A 242 9.13 7.20 4.20
C LEU A 242 10.40 6.76 4.95
N ASP A 243 11.00 5.65 4.54
CA ASP A 243 12.35 5.23 4.97
C ASP A 243 13.42 6.06 4.25
N LYS A 244 13.63 7.28 4.75
CA LYS A 244 14.57 8.23 4.16
C LYS A 244 16.01 7.71 4.11
N GLU A 245 16.40 6.92 5.12
CA GLU A 245 17.74 6.33 5.19
C GLU A 245 18.00 5.41 3.99
N THR A 246 17.09 4.48 3.74
CA THR A 246 17.19 3.56 2.59
C THR A 246 17.08 4.32 1.26
N ILE A 247 16.18 5.30 1.14
CA ILE A 247 16.05 6.11 -0.09
C ILE A 247 17.36 6.81 -0.43
N ILE A 248 17.99 7.46 0.54
CA ILE A 248 19.23 8.20 0.36
C ILE A 248 20.40 7.25 0.03
N ASP A 249 20.52 6.15 0.78
CA ASP A 249 21.59 5.16 0.58
C ASP A 249 21.53 4.55 -0.82
N ARG A 250 20.33 4.08 -1.24
CA ARG A 250 20.17 3.42 -2.53
C ARG A 250 20.25 4.40 -3.71
N ALA A 251 19.80 5.64 -3.57
CA ALA A 251 19.97 6.65 -4.61
C ALA A 251 21.46 6.97 -4.88
N LYS A 252 22.29 6.99 -3.83
CA LYS A 252 23.74 7.19 -3.95
C LYS A 252 24.48 5.99 -4.55
N ASN A 253 23.95 4.79 -4.35
CA ASN A 253 24.58 3.55 -4.79
C ASN A 253 24.79 3.52 -6.31
N THR A 254 23.79 3.98 -7.08
CA THR A 254 23.83 3.90 -8.55
C THR A 254 23.97 5.26 -9.25
N GLY A 255 23.65 6.36 -8.56
CA GLY A 255 23.66 7.72 -9.17
C GLY A 255 22.56 7.95 -10.24
N LYS A 256 21.84 6.92 -10.66
CA LYS A 256 20.76 6.96 -11.66
C LYS A 256 19.46 6.49 -11.04
N VAL A 257 18.44 7.37 -10.98
CA VAL A 257 17.22 7.10 -10.23
C VAL A 257 15.97 7.22 -11.10
N LEU A 258 15.13 6.18 -11.08
CA LEU A 258 13.79 6.16 -11.63
C LEU A 258 12.76 5.99 -10.50
N LEU A 259 11.75 6.83 -10.48
CA LEU A 259 10.61 6.76 -9.54
C LEU A 259 9.36 6.30 -10.28
N VAL A 260 8.76 5.19 -9.86
CA VAL A 260 7.61 4.57 -10.56
C VAL A 260 6.40 4.49 -9.63
N THR A 261 5.27 5.02 -10.08
CA THR A 261 3.98 4.94 -9.37
C THR A 261 2.82 4.75 -10.33
N GLU A 262 1.70 4.21 -9.83
CA GLU A 262 0.42 4.18 -10.55
C GLU A 262 -0.39 5.47 -10.36
N ASP A 263 -0.10 6.24 -9.33
CA ASP A 263 -0.71 7.55 -9.06
C ASP A 263 -0.33 8.57 -10.15
N ASN A 264 -0.95 9.73 -10.14
CA ASN A 264 -0.66 10.83 -11.06
C ASN A 264 0.80 11.31 -10.93
N LEU A 265 1.33 11.94 -11.98
CA LEU A 265 2.69 12.48 -11.95
C LEU A 265 2.84 13.61 -10.93
N GLU A 266 1.85 14.53 -10.89
CA GLU A 266 1.87 15.68 -10.01
C GLU A 266 1.24 15.34 -8.65
N GLY A 267 1.91 15.73 -7.56
CA GLY A 267 1.42 15.56 -6.20
C GLY A 267 1.49 14.13 -5.63
N SER A 268 2.04 13.18 -6.37
CA SER A 268 2.22 11.80 -5.87
C SER A 268 3.30 11.69 -4.79
N ILE A 269 3.31 10.56 -4.07
CA ILE A 269 4.36 10.17 -3.11
C ILE A 269 5.77 10.28 -3.72
N MET A 270 5.90 9.95 -5.00
CA MET A 270 7.19 10.01 -5.71
C MET A 270 7.72 11.44 -5.88
N SER A 271 6.88 12.46 -5.76
CA SER A 271 7.34 13.85 -5.72
C SER A 271 8.11 14.15 -4.43
N GLU A 272 7.67 13.62 -3.29
CA GLU A 272 8.41 13.73 -2.02
C GLU A 272 9.70 12.90 -2.04
N VAL A 273 9.67 11.68 -2.60
CA VAL A 273 10.90 10.87 -2.79
C VAL A 273 11.91 11.61 -3.65
N SER A 274 11.45 12.26 -4.73
CA SER A 274 12.32 13.09 -5.57
C SER A 274 12.93 14.27 -4.81
N ALA A 275 12.16 14.93 -3.95
CA ALA A 275 12.65 16.03 -3.11
C ALA A 275 13.71 15.56 -2.12
N ILE A 276 13.48 14.45 -1.42
CA ILE A 276 14.45 13.84 -0.49
C ILE A 276 15.78 13.54 -1.22
N ILE A 277 15.72 12.92 -2.39
CA ILE A 277 16.92 12.60 -3.18
C ILE A 277 17.62 13.88 -3.65
N ALA A 278 16.88 14.88 -4.10
CA ALA A 278 17.46 16.16 -4.53
C ALA A 278 18.14 16.92 -3.36
N GLU A 279 17.58 16.87 -2.15
CA GLU A 279 18.17 17.50 -0.96
C GLU A 279 19.45 16.82 -0.48
N HIS A 280 19.51 15.47 -0.58
CA HIS A 280 20.56 14.69 0.10
C HIS A 280 21.57 14.03 -0.85
N CYS A 281 21.24 13.90 -2.14
CA CYS A 281 22.06 13.15 -3.11
C CYS A 281 22.41 13.95 -4.37
N LEU A 282 22.13 15.28 -4.42
CA LEU A 282 22.31 16.08 -5.65
C LEU A 282 23.68 15.91 -6.30
N PHE A 283 24.75 15.81 -5.51
CA PHE A 283 26.12 15.67 -6.00
C PHE A 283 26.56 14.21 -6.19
N ASP A 284 25.71 13.26 -5.85
CA ASP A 284 25.93 11.83 -6.04
C ASP A 284 25.17 11.31 -7.28
N LEU A 285 24.37 12.16 -7.96
CA LEU A 285 23.60 11.79 -9.13
C LEU A 285 24.40 12.01 -10.42
N ASP A 286 24.38 11.01 -11.30
CA ASP A 286 24.95 11.07 -12.65
C ASP A 286 23.97 11.61 -13.69
N THR A 287 22.67 11.58 -13.39
CA THR A 287 21.55 11.98 -14.29
C THR A 287 20.48 12.76 -13.51
N PRO A 288 19.61 13.49 -14.22
CA PRO A 288 18.36 13.96 -13.61
C PRO A 288 17.53 12.79 -13.06
N ILE A 289 16.83 13.00 -11.93
CA ILE A 289 15.85 12.05 -11.42
C ILE A 289 14.73 11.89 -12.44
N MET A 290 14.48 10.67 -12.91
CA MET A 290 13.37 10.38 -13.80
C MET A 290 12.14 9.92 -13.03
N ARG A 291 10.95 10.30 -13.50
CA ARG A 291 9.67 9.86 -12.93
C ARG A 291 8.81 9.23 -14.02
N LEU A 292 8.16 8.12 -13.69
CA LEU A 292 7.16 7.46 -14.53
C LEU A 292 5.90 7.22 -13.68
N ALA A 293 4.80 7.81 -14.11
CA ALA A 293 3.53 7.82 -13.41
C ALA A 293 2.37 7.82 -14.40
N ALA A 294 1.14 7.62 -13.92
CA ALA A 294 -0.04 7.85 -14.75
C ALA A 294 -0.08 9.33 -15.22
N PRO A 295 -0.60 9.60 -16.40
CA PRO A 295 -0.82 10.98 -16.86
C PRO A 295 -1.82 11.68 -15.94
N ASP A 296 -1.72 13.02 -15.84
CA ASP A 296 -2.61 13.85 -15.02
C ASP A 296 -4.00 13.96 -15.67
N VAL A 297 -4.78 12.88 -15.55
CA VAL A 297 -6.17 12.80 -15.99
C VAL A 297 -7.08 12.66 -14.79
N PRO A 298 -8.32 13.18 -14.87
CA PRO A 298 -9.21 13.24 -13.71
C PRO A 298 -9.58 11.89 -13.11
N SER A 299 -9.48 10.80 -13.89
CA SER A 299 -9.90 9.47 -13.44
C SER A 299 -9.52 8.37 -14.44
N MET A 300 -9.51 7.14 -13.95
CA MET A 300 -9.31 5.94 -14.76
C MET A 300 -10.52 5.68 -15.67
N PRO A 301 -10.33 5.49 -17.00
CA PRO A 301 -11.41 5.17 -17.92
C PRO A 301 -11.97 3.77 -17.69
N PHE A 302 -13.25 3.56 -18.07
CA PHE A 302 -13.86 2.24 -18.02
C PHE A 302 -13.46 1.34 -19.18
N SER A 303 -13.21 1.92 -20.37
CA SER A 303 -12.82 1.15 -21.56
C SER A 303 -11.46 0.49 -21.37
N PRO A 304 -11.32 -0.85 -21.58
CA PRO A 304 -10.04 -1.54 -21.46
C PRO A 304 -8.91 -0.93 -22.31
N VAL A 305 -9.23 -0.42 -23.48
CA VAL A 305 -8.26 0.21 -24.39
C VAL A 305 -7.71 1.50 -23.78
N LEU A 306 -8.59 2.34 -23.25
CA LEU A 306 -8.19 3.59 -22.61
C LEU A 306 -7.55 3.37 -21.23
N GLU A 307 -8.05 2.39 -20.45
CA GLU A 307 -7.42 2.01 -19.19
C GLU A 307 -5.97 1.54 -19.40
N ASN A 308 -5.72 0.68 -20.40
CA ASN A 308 -4.38 0.21 -20.74
C ASN A 308 -3.45 1.35 -21.22
N GLU A 309 -4.01 2.39 -21.84
CA GLU A 309 -3.23 3.57 -22.25
C GLU A 309 -2.73 4.35 -21.03
N ILE A 310 -3.56 4.50 -19.99
CA ILE A 310 -3.23 5.23 -18.75
C ILE A 310 -2.40 4.38 -17.80
N MET A 311 -2.78 3.13 -17.59
CA MET A 311 -2.13 2.21 -16.64
C MET A 311 -0.64 2.03 -16.93
N MET A 312 0.14 1.94 -15.84
CA MET A 312 1.51 1.44 -15.91
C MET A 312 1.51 -0.04 -16.30
N ASN A 313 2.54 -0.44 -17.02
CA ASN A 313 2.79 -1.82 -17.41
C ASN A 313 4.30 -2.08 -17.53
N PRO A 314 4.76 -3.34 -17.59
CA PRO A 314 6.18 -3.68 -17.69
C PRO A 314 6.88 -3.06 -18.90
N GLU A 315 6.20 -2.91 -20.03
CA GLU A 315 6.79 -2.35 -21.26
C GLU A 315 7.10 -0.85 -21.13
N LYS A 316 6.17 -0.05 -20.58
CA LYS A 316 6.39 1.37 -20.30
C LYS A 316 7.56 1.56 -19.33
N ILE A 317 7.63 0.72 -18.29
CA ILE A 317 8.69 0.76 -17.28
C ILE A 317 10.02 0.36 -17.90
N LEU A 318 10.06 -0.74 -18.68
CA LEU A 318 11.26 -1.21 -19.39
C LEU A 318 11.84 -0.11 -20.30
N ASN A 319 11.00 0.55 -21.08
CA ASN A 319 11.44 1.61 -21.97
C ASN A 319 12.04 2.79 -21.19
N LYS A 320 11.44 3.15 -20.04
CA LYS A 320 11.94 4.23 -19.20
C LYS A 320 13.23 3.88 -18.46
N MET A 321 13.37 2.64 -17.99
CA MET A 321 14.63 2.14 -17.43
C MET A 321 15.76 2.14 -18.48
N ARG A 322 15.47 1.72 -19.71
CA ARG A 322 16.44 1.72 -20.81
C ARG A 322 16.89 3.13 -21.18
N GLU A 323 15.95 4.07 -21.29
CA GLU A 323 16.24 5.49 -21.47
C GLU A 323 17.21 6.02 -20.38
N LEU A 324 16.97 5.69 -19.10
CA LEU A 324 17.83 6.11 -18.01
C LEU A 324 19.21 5.43 -18.04
N ALA A 325 19.28 4.17 -18.45
CA ALA A 325 20.55 3.44 -18.54
C ALA A 325 21.49 4.01 -19.63
N GLU A 326 20.94 4.60 -20.68
CA GLU A 326 21.68 5.18 -21.83
C GLU A 326 22.33 6.53 -21.51
N PHE A 327 21.97 7.20 -20.41
CA PHE A 327 22.67 8.40 -19.92
C PHE A 327 24.08 8.07 -19.43
#